data_3deb53e9c3ba813bcf3a3032455acf09
#
_entry.id   3deb53e9c3ba813bcf3a3032455acf09
#
_cell.length_a   1.000
_cell.length_b   1.000
_cell.length_c   1.000
_cell.angle_alpha   90.00
_cell.angle_beta   90.00
_cell.angle_gamma   90.00
#
_symmetry.space_group_name_H-M   'P 1'
#
loop_
_entity.id
_entity.type
_entity.pdbx_description
1 polymer ?
#
loop_
_entity_poly.entity_id
_entity_poly.type
_entity_poly.pdbx_seq_one_letter_code
_entity_poly.pdbx_strand_id
1 'polypeptide(L)'
;MVLAVLPLFITAGLGAPALAVGLVEGVADGSSAAVKVWSGWYSDRIAWRKSLAAGGYGATGFGFALLLAVASWPQVLLARALAWVGRGVRQPIRNAMLAGSVAKKDLGKAFGFHEALDTAGALIGPATAFALLATGHGFRTVFAVAIIPAVVAVTAFAVLTRDPRRGRPEVKAPEFKLSSDFWRLMLPVGIFGAGNFATAFFTLRVVQMLQPELSQPAAVAAAVGFYLAHNAVGTLVSFPAGFVADRVGKAPVLGIAYLLFGLACLVGVFGHGWVAVGALALLVGAEAPVVSSVEGSLTGSLVEEPKLGTAFGVLNGVNGAGDLASSVLAGLLWMASPATAMGYGALLSLVATAILWARPPKPSN
;
A
#
# COMPACT_ATOMS: atom_id res chain seq x y z
N MET A 1 -9.57 8.88 -5.34
CA MET A 1 -10.60 9.94 -5.18
C MET A 1 -10.85 10.26 -3.70
N VAL A 2 -11.55 9.40 -2.93
CA VAL A 2 -11.94 9.69 -1.53
C VAL A 2 -10.75 10.08 -0.66
N LEU A 3 -9.67 9.29 -0.67
CA LEU A 3 -8.45 9.53 0.12
C LEU A 3 -7.83 10.92 -0.09
N ALA A 4 -7.81 11.39 -1.33
CA ALA A 4 -7.19 12.66 -1.67
C ALA A 4 -7.99 13.88 -1.15
N VAL A 5 -9.30 13.75 -0.99
CA VAL A 5 -10.17 14.88 -0.61
C VAL A 5 -10.71 14.78 0.82
N LEU A 6 -10.60 13.61 1.46
CA LEU A 6 -11.16 13.38 2.79
C LEU A 6 -10.61 14.33 3.86
N PRO A 7 -9.29 14.61 3.94
CA PRO A 7 -8.77 15.58 4.89
C PRO A 7 -9.35 16.98 4.69
N LEU A 8 -9.49 17.42 3.43
CA LEU A 8 -10.08 18.71 3.10
C LEU A 8 -11.57 18.76 3.43
N PHE A 9 -12.30 17.67 3.20
CA PHE A 9 -13.70 17.57 3.57
C PHE A 9 -13.90 17.65 5.09
N ILE A 10 -13.05 16.97 5.88
CA ILE A 10 -13.11 17.01 7.36
C ILE A 10 -12.82 18.42 7.86
N THR A 11 -11.77 19.07 7.35
CA THR A 11 -11.35 20.38 7.85
C THR A 11 -12.15 21.52 7.24
N ALA A 12 -12.16 21.67 5.93
CA ALA A 12 -12.82 22.77 5.24
C ALA A 12 -14.32 22.55 5.03
N GLY A 13 -14.74 21.28 4.83
CA GLY A 13 -16.15 20.95 4.58
C GLY A 13 -16.99 20.85 5.86
N LEU A 14 -16.43 20.26 6.92
CA LEU A 14 -17.12 20.04 8.21
C LEU A 14 -16.63 20.98 9.34
N GLY A 15 -15.61 21.80 9.09
CA GLY A 15 -15.04 22.70 10.10
C GLY A 15 -14.36 21.99 11.28
N ALA A 16 -13.97 20.71 11.11
CA ALA A 16 -13.38 19.94 12.19
C ALA A 16 -11.87 20.24 12.35
N PRO A 17 -11.32 20.08 13.57
CA PRO A 17 -9.91 20.32 13.83
C PRO A 17 -9.03 19.27 13.11
N ALA A 18 -7.77 19.61 12.82
CA ALA A 18 -6.81 18.69 12.20
C ALA A 18 -6.62 17.37 12.98
N LEU A 19 -6.81 17.40 14.32
CA LEU A 19 -6.81 16.21 15.16
C LEU A 19 -7.85 15.17 14.69
N ALA A 20 -9.02 15.61 14.20
CA ALA A 20 -10.05 14.71 13.69
C ALA A 20 -9.55 13.94 12.46
N VAL A 21 -8.75 14.55 11.60
CA VAL A 21 -8.13 13.85 10.45
C VAL A 21 -7.20 12.73 10.94
N GLY A 22 -6.32 13.04 11.91
CA GLY A 22 -5.41 12.06 12.49
C GLY A 22 -6.14 10.88 13.14
N LEU A 23 -7.23 11.16 13.89
CA LEU A 23 -8.06 10.12 14.50
C LEU A 23 -8.76 9.25 13.44
N VAL A 24 -9.32 9.86 12.40
CA VAL A 24 -10.01 9.15 11.31
C VAL A 24 -9.05 8.21 10.57
N GLU A 25 -7.86 8.68 10.20
CA GLU A 25 -6.87 7.85 9.50
C GLU A 25 -6.27 6.80 10.45
N GLY A 26 -5.87 7.17 11.67
CA GLY A 26 -5.26 6.25 12.63
C GLY A 26 -6.17 5.10 13.04
N VAL A 27 -7.45 5.36 13.31
CA VAL A 27 -8.43 4.31 13.64
C VAL A 27 -8.70 3.42 12.41
N ALA A 28 -8.77 4.00 11.22
CA ALA A 28 -8.98 3.26 9.98
C ALA A 28 -7.82 2.29 9.72
N ASP A 29 -6.58 2.78 9.74
CA ASP A 29 -5.40 1.97 9.46
C ASP A 29 -5.17 0.91 10.54
N GLY A 30 -5.31 1.25 11.82
CA GLY A 30 -5.21 0.31 12.93
C GLY A 30 -6.24 -0.81 12.84
N SER A 31 -7.51 -0.50 12.54
CA SER A 31 -8.56 -1.50 12.35
C SER A 31 -8.28 -2.42 11.16
N SER A 32 -7.79 -1.86 10.06
CA SER A 32 -7.43 -2.63 8.87
C SER A 32 -6.27 -3.60 9.15
N ALA A 33 -5.23 -3.15 9.84
CA ALA A 33 -4.07 -3.99 10.16
C ALA A 33 -4.46 -5.23 10.99
N ALA A 34 -5.25 -5.05 12.04
CA ALA A 34 -5.74 -6.15 12.87
C ALA A 34 -6.59 -7.15 12.06
N VAL A 35 -7.50 -6.62 11.23
CA VAL A 35 -8.39 -7.46 10.41
C VAL A 35 -7.65 -8.22 9.31
N LYS A 36 -6.56 -7.68 8.75
CA LYS A 36 -5.75 -8.38 7.73
C LYS A 36 -5.21 -9.72 8.22
N VAL A 37 -4.65 -9.76 9.44
CA VAL A 37 -4.12 -10.99 10.02
C VAL A 37 -5.24 -12.00 10.24
N TRP A 38 -6.33 -11.57 10.88
CA TRP A 38 -7.48 -12.42 11.16
C TRP A 38 -8.13 -12.98 9.88
N SER A 39 -8.40 -12.12 8.90
CA SER A 39 -9.09 -12.52 7.67
C SER A 39 -8.25 -13.47 6.81
N GLY A 40 -6.94 -13.27 6.76
CA GLY A 40 -6.02 -14.18 6.10
C GLY A 40 -6.07 -15.57 6.71
N TRP A 41 -5.92 -15.65 8.03
CA TRP A 41 -5.99 -16.91 8.78
C TRP A 41 -7.36 -17.59 8.68
N TYR A 42 -8.45 -16.82 8.75
CA TYR A 42 -9.81 -17.34 8.64
C TYR A 42 -10.13 -17.86 7.24
N SER A 43 -9.63 -17.18 6.21
CA SER A 43 -9.88 -17.54 4.81
C SER A 43 -9.30 -18.90 4.42
N ASP A 44 -8.24 -19.36 5.09
CA ASP A 44 -7.65 -20.67 4.84
C ASP A 44 -8.52 -21.83 5.36
N ARG A 45 -9.49 -21.54 6.22
CA ARG A 45 -10.37 -22.50 6.89
C ARG A 45 -11.76 -22.62 6.29
N ILE A 46 -12.12 -21.72 5.40
CA ILE A 46 -13.47 -21.65 4.83
C ILE A 46 -13.47 -21.97 3.33
N ALA A 47 -14.53 -22.61 2.87
CA ALA A 47 -14.73 -22.89 1.46
C ALA A 47 -15.28 -21.68 0.66
N TRP A 48 -15.85 -20.69 1.34
CA TRP A 48 -16.52 -19.51 0.74
C TRP A 48 -15.70 -18.24 0.82
N ARG A 49 -14.35 -18.35 0.78
CA ARG A 49 -13.42 -17.22 0.85
C ARG A 49 -13.65 -16.14 -0.21
N LYS A 50 -14.11 -16.52 -1.42
CA LYS A 50 -14.52 -15.55 -2.46
C LYS A 50 -15.67 -14.67 -1.98
N SER A 51 -16.69 -15.24 -1.35
CA SER A 51 -17.85 -14.47 -0.84
C SER A 51 -17.43 -13.55 0.30
N LEU A 52 -16.51 -14.00 1.17
CA LEU A 52 -15.94 -13.17 2.23
C LEU A 52 -15.17 -11.98 1.65
N ALA A 53 -14.35 -12.19 0.63
CA ALA A 53 -13.64 -11.11 -0.05
C ALA A 53 -14.60 -10.15 -0.77
N ALA A 54 -15.64 -10.66 -1.44
CA ALA A 54 -16.68 -9.85 -2.07
C ALA A 54 -17.43 -8.99 -1.03
N GLY A 55 -17.72 -9.55 0.15
CA GLY A 55 -18.27 -8.81 1.30
C GLY A 55 -17.34 -7.68 1.75
N GLY A 56 -16.02 -7.92 1.77
CA GLY A 56 -15.00 -6.90 2.05
C GLY A 56 -15.00 -5.76 1.02
N TYR A 57 -15.13 -6.08 -0.28
CA TYR A 57 -15.33 -5.06 -1.32
C TYR A 57 -16.63 -4.28 -1.11
N GLY A 58 -17.74 -4.98 -0.81
CA GLY A 58 -19.04 -4.36 -0.50
C GLY A 58 -18.97 -3.42 0.70
N ALA A 59 -18.34 -3.85 1.79
CA ALA A 59 -18.15 -3.02 2.99
C ALA A 59 -17.31 -1.76 2.69
N THR A 60 -16.28 -1.87 1.85
CA THR A 60 -15.49 -0.72 1.38
C THR A 60 -16.36 0.26 0.59
N GLY A 61 -17.14 -0.23 -0.38
CA GLY A 61 -18.03 0.60 -1.19
C GLY A 61 -19.15 1.24 -0.36
N PHE A 62 -19.73 0.49 0.57
CA PHE A 62 -20.77 0.99 1.48
C PHE A 62 -20.22 2.07 2.42
N GLY A 63 -19.00 1.86 2.99
CA GLY A 63 -18.33 2.89 3.78
C GLY A 63 -18.10 4.19 2.99
N PHE A 64 -17.75 4.10 1.71
CA PHE A 64 -17.66 5.30 0.85
C PHE A 64 -19.02 5.92 0.55
N ALA A 65 -20.08 5.11 0.37
CA ALA A 65 -21.43 5.62 0.16
C ALA A 65 -21.97 6.36 1.40
N LEU A 66 -21.63 5.92 2.62
CA LEU A 66 -21.99 6.61 3.84
C LEU A 66 -21.45 8.04 3.90
N LEU A 67 -20.31 8.34 3.26
CA LEU A 67 -19.75 9.70 3.22
C LEU A 67 -20.68 10.73 2.54
N LEU A 68 -21.64 10.29 1.75
CA LEU A 68 -22.66 11.18 1.16
C LEU A 68 -23.62 11.76 2.21
N ALA A 69 -23.89 11.02 3.28
CA ALA A 69 -24.88 11.37 4.30
C ALA A 69 -24.23 11.95 5.59
N VAL A 70 -22.92 11.96 5.71
CA VAL A 70 -22.25 12.44 6.95
C VAL A 70 -22.42 13.95 7.13
N ALA A 71 -22.68 14.35 8.38
CA ALA A 71 -22.82 15.74 8.80
C ALA A 71 -21.75 16.13 9.85
N SER A 72 -20.98 15.18 10.38
CA SER A 72 -19.97 15.41 11.40
C SER A 72 -18.77 14.47 11.26
N TRP A 73 -17.60 14.88 11.76
CA TRP A 73 -16.38 14.08 11.64
C TRP A 73 -16.42 12.71 12.36
N PRO A 74 -17.17 12.48 13.49
CA PRO A 74 -17.30 11.14 14.04
C PRO A 74 -18.03 10.17 13.10
N GLN A 75 -19.00 10.67 12.32
CA GLN A 75 -19.65 9.85 11.28
C GLN A 75 -18.69 9.51 10.14
N VAL A 76 -17.78 10.45 9.78
CA VAL A 76 -16.69 10.17 8.83
C VAL A 76 -15.78 9.07 9.36
N LEU A 77 -15.43 9.12 10.65
CA LEU A 77 -14.61 8.09 11.31
C LEU A 77 -15.25 6.70 11.17
N LEU A 78 -16.55 6.57 11.46
CA LEU A 78 -17.27 5.29 11.35
C LEU A 78 -17.32 4.80 9.89
N ALA A 79 -17.65 5.67 8.95
CA ALA A 79 -17.68 5.34 7.52
C ALA A 79 -16.29 4.89 7.00
N ARG A 80 -15.25 5.58 7.43
CA ARG A 80 -13.87 5.30 7.08
C ARG A 80 -13.37 3.99 7.71
N ALA A 81 -13.63 3.78 9.01
CA ALA A 81 -13.27 2.54 9.70
C ALA A 81 -13.94 1.33 9.03
N LEU A 82 -15.24 1.43 8.70
CA LEU A 82 -15.94 0.37 7.98
C LEU A 82 -15.31 0.06 6.61
N ALA A 83 -14.99 1.10 5.82
CA ALA A 83 -14.33 0.93 4.53
C ALA A 83 -12.97 0.23 4.68
N TRP A 84 -12.20 0.58 5.72
CA TRP A 84 -10.87 0.02 5.99
C TRP A 84 -10.92 -1.40 6.57
N VAL A 85 -11.89 -1.72 7.42
CA VAL A 85 -12.19 -3.11 7.82
C VAL A 85 -12.49 -3.94 6.58
N GLY A 86 -13.33 -3.45 5.67
CA GLY A 86 -13.60 -4.11 4.38
C GLY A 86 -12.32 -4.35 3.56
N ARG A 87 -11.43 -3.36 3.50
CA ARG A 87 -10.10 -3.49 2.86
C ARG A 87 -9.25 -4.55 3.57
N GLY A 88 -9.23 -4.55 4.90
CA GLY A 88 -8.50 -5.53 5.71
C GLY A 88 -8.98 -6.96 5.47
N VAL A 89 -10.30 -7.16 5.32
CA VAL A 89 -10.88 -8.47 4.99
C VAL A 89 -10.44 -8.94 3.60
N ARG A 90 -10.59 -8.10 2.57
CA ARG A 90 -10.43 -8.54 1.19
C ARG A 90 -8.97 -8.70 0.74
N GLN A 91 -8.03 -7.91 1.28
CA GLN A 91 -6.66 -7.81 0.74
C GLN A 91 -5.88 -9.13 0.83
N PRO A 92 -5.73 -9.80 2.01
CA PRO A 92 -4.99 -11.07 2.07
C PRO A 92 -5.69 -12.19 1.31
N ILE A 93 -7.03 -12.21 1.31
CA ILE A 93 -7.82 -13.22 0.58
C ILE A 93 -7.61 -13.07 -0.93
N ARG A 94 -7.69 -11.84 -1.46
CA ARG A 94 -7.44 -11.54 -2.87
C ARG A 94 -6.03 -11.99 -3.27
N ASN A 95 -5.03 -11.64 -2.47
CA ASN A 95 -3.64 -11.99 -2.74
C ASN A 95 -3.43 -13.50 -2.71
N ALA A 96 -4.06 -14.22 -1.77
CA ALA A 96 -4.03 -15.68 -1.72
C ALA A 96 -4.72 -16.33 -2.93
N MET A 97 -5.87 -15.78 -3.37
CA MET A 97 -6.56 -16.24 -4.58
C MET A 97 -5.74 -15.97 -5.84
N LEU A 98 -5.10 -14.80 -5.95
CA LEU A 98 -4.20 -14.46 -7.05
C LEU A 98 -3.02 -15.44 -7.09
N ALA A 99 -2.34 -15.66 -5.97
CA ALA A 99 -1.22 -16.57 -5.88
C ALA A 99 -1.62 -18.02 -6.20
N GLY A 100 -2.80 -18.46 -5.78
CA GLY A 100 -3.32 -19.81 -6.08
C GLY A 100 -3.87 -20.00 -7.50
N SER A 101 -3.99 -18.93 -8.30
CA SER A 101 -4.56 -18.99 -9.66
C SER A 101 -3.51 -19.03 -10.77
N VAL A 102 -2.24 -18.81 -10.45
CA VAL A 102 -1.13 -18.80 -11.42
C VAL A 102 -0.02 -19.77 -11.01
N ALA A 103 0.79 -20.19 -11.99
CA ALA A 103 1.97 -21.00 -11.69
C ALA A 103 3.00 -20.21 -10.88
N LYS A 104 3.74 -20.89 -9.98
CA LYS A 104 4.76 -20.24 -9.12
C LYS A 104 5.78 -19.40 -9.91
N LYS A 105 6.11 -19.81 -11.14
CA LYS A 105 7.04 -19.11 -12.05
C LYS A 105 6.50 -17.77 -12.60
N ASP A 106 5.18 -17.57 -12.59
CA ASP A 106 4.51 -16.38 -13.14
C ASP A 106 3.92 -15.47 -12.05
N LEU A 107 4.22 -15.74 -10.77
CA LEU A 107 3.73 -14.94 -9.63
C LEU A 107 4.18 -13.48 -9.71
N GLY A 108 5.42 -13.21 -10.13
CA GLY A 108 5.93 -11.85 -10.30
C GLY A 108 5.13 -11.06 -11.33
N LYS A 109 4.85 -11.65 -12.48
CA LYS A 109 4.00 -11.03 -13.53
C LYS A 109 2.59 -10.75 -13.00
N ALA A 110 1.98 -11.70 -12.29
CA ALA A 110 0.63 -11.56 -11.76
C ALA A 110 0.52 -10.45 -10.72
N PHE A 111 1.44 -10.41 -9.75
CA PHE A 111 1.48 -9.36 -8.73
C PHE A 111 1.91 -8.02 -9.32
N GLY A 112 2.87 -8.00 -10.26
CA GLY A 112 3.30 -6.79 -10.96
C GLY A 112 2.17 -6.16 -11.80
N PHE A 113 1.39 -6.98 -12.51
CA PHE A 113 0.21 -6.51 -13.24
C PHE A 113 -0.88 -5.96 -12.30
N HIS A 114 -1.12 -6.67 -11.20
CA HIS A 114 -2.06 -6.22 -10.19
C HIS A 114 -1.65 -4.87 -9.59
N GLU A 115 -0.38 -4.71 -9.24
CA GLU A 115 0.16 -3.47 -8.67
C GLU A 115 0.13 -2.32 -9.69
N ALA A 116 0.40 -2.60 -10.98
CA ALA A 116 0.27 -1.59 -12.04
C ALA A 116 -1.15 -1.03 -12.14
N LEU A 117 -2.18 -1.88 -12.00
CA LEU A 117 -3.58 -1.45 -11.98
C LEU A 117 -3.93 -0.67 -10.70
N ASP A 118 -3.41 -1.07 -9.54
CA ASP A 118 -3.62 -0.37 -8.26
C ASP A 118 -2.98 1.04 -8.31
N THR A 119 -1.73 1.17 -8.81
CA THR A 119 -1.05 2.47 -8.96
C THR A 119 -1.68 3.35 -10.04
N ALA A 120 -2.16 2.78 -11.15
CA ALA A 120 -2.94 3.52 -12.14
C ALA A 120 -4.23 4.10 -11.53
N GLY A 121 -4.91 3.33 -10.70
CA GLY A 121 -6.07 3.81 -9.93
C GLY A 121 -5.71 4.91 -8.94
N ALA A 122 -4.53 4.83 -8.32
CA ALA A 122 -4.01 5.85 -7.41
C ALA A 122 -3.63 7.16 -8.13
N LEU A 123 -3.38 7.12 -9.44
CA LEU A 123 -3.17 8.30 -10.29
C LEU A 123 -4.50 8.89 -10.79
N ILE A 124 -5.34 8.05 -11.40
CA ILE A 124 -6.61 8.47 -12.02
C ILE A 124 -7.58 9.01 -10.95
N GLY A 125 -7.65 8.37 -9.79
CA GLY A 125 -8.58 8.75 -8.74
C GLY A 125 -8.42 10.20 -8.27
N PRO A 126 -7.26 10.61 -7.75
CA PRO A 126 -7.01 12.00 -7.36
C PRO A 126 -7.15 13.00 -8.50
N ALA A 127 -6.69 12.66 -9.72
CA ALA A 127 -6.85 13.52 -10.90
C ALA A 127 -8.33 13.79 -11.20
N THR A 128 -9.19 12.78 -11.14
CA THR A 128 -10.64 12.96 -11.31
C THR A 128 -11.24 13.81 -10.19
N ALA A 129 -10.83 13.57 -8.93
CA ALA A 129 -11.31 14.37 -7.81
C ALA A 129 -10.90 15.85 -7.95
N PHE A 130 -9.66 16.12 -8.37
CA PHE A 130 -9.18 17.46 -8.64
C PHE A 130 -9.98 18.14 -9.76
N ALA A 131 -10.19 17.44 -10.89
CA ALA A 131 -10.96 17.98 -12.01
C ALA A 131 -12.40 18.35 -11.61
N LEU A 132 -13.07 17.52 -10.81
CA LEU A 132 -14.41 17.82 -10.29
C LEU A 132 -14.42 19.06 -9.38
N LEU A 133 -13.47 19.18 -8.46
CA LEU A 133 -13.37 20.35 -7.57
C LEU A 133 -13.00 21.61 -8.34
N ALA A 134 -12.10 21.54 -9.32
CA ALA A 134 -11.69 22.65 -10.17
C ALA A 134 -12.84 23.17 -11.06
N THR A 135 -13.79 22.31 -11.40
CA THR A 135 -15.02 22.70 -12.14
C THR A 135 -16.16 23.16 -11.24
N GLY A 136 -15.89 23.43 -9.95
CA GLY A 136 -16.86 23.99 -9.01
C GLY A 136 -17.78 22.98 -8.33
N HIS A 137 -17.56 21.67 -8.53
CA HIS A 137 -18.33 20.63 -7.84
C HIS A 137 -17.89 20.47 -6.39
N GLY A 138 -18.82 20.17 -5.49
CA GLY A 138 -18.51 19.97 -4.07
C GLY A 138 -17.96 18.57 -3.75
N PHE A 139 -17.45 18.39 -2.53
CA PHE A 139 -16.92 17.13 -2.03
C PHE A 139 -17.89 15.95 -2.16
N ARG A 140 -19.19 16.19 -1.95
CA ARG A 140 -20.22 15.14 -2.07
C ARG A 140 -20.33 14.61 -3.49
N THR A 141 -20.14 15.44 -4.52
CA THR A 141 -20.08 14.97 -5.92
C THR A 141 -18.88 14.05 -6.14
N VAL A 142 -17.73 14.39 -5.56
CA VAL A 142 -16.52 13.52 -5.64
C VAL A 142 -16.81 12.16 -4.99
N PHE A 143 -17.48 12.14 -3.84
CA PHE A 143 -17.85 10.88 -3.16
C PHE A 143 -18.88 10.08 -3.98
N ALA A 144 -19.87 10.72 -4.58
CA ALA A 144 -20.85 10.06 -5.43
C ALA A 144 -20.18 9.41 -6.65
N VAL A 145 -19.28 10.12 -7.32
CA VAL A 145 -18.52 9.58 -8.47
C VAL A 145 -17.61 8.44 -8.03
N ALA A 146 -17.04 8.49 -6.82
CA ALA A 146 -16.19 7.42 -6.29
C ALA A 146 -16.93 6.10 -6.01
N ILE A 147 -18.26 6.13 -5.88
CA ILE A 147 -19.09 4.92 -5.74
C ILE A 147 -19.08 4.10 -7.04
N ILE A 148 -19.02 4.75 -8.21
CA ILE A 148 -19.05 4.06 -9.50
C ILE A 148 -17.95 3.00 -9.62
N PRO A 149 -16.64 3.35 -9.48
CA PRO A 149 -15.58 2.35 -9.52
C PRO A 149 -15.66 1.35 -8.37
N ALA A 150 -16.21 1.72 -7.19
CA ALA A 150 -16.41 0.78 -6.11
C ALA A 150 -17.47 -0.29 -6.45
N VAL A 151 -18.60 0.09 -7.03
CA VAL A 151 -19.63 -0.85 -7.51
C VAL A 151 -19.08 -1.73 -8.63
N VAL A 152 -18.37 -1.14 -9.59
CA VAL A 152 -17.70 -1.91 -10.67
C VAL A 152 -16.73 -2.94 -10.09
N ALA A 153 -15.93 -2.56 -9.11
CA ALA A 153 -14.96 -3.48 -8.47
C ALA A 153 -15.66 -4.63 -7.73
N VAL A 154 -16.73 -4.36 -6.97
CA VAL A 154 -17.52 -5.40 -6.28
C VAL A 154 -18.13 -6.35 -7.30
N THR A 155 -18.79 -5.82 -8.33
CA THR A 155 -19.47 -6.62 -9.37
C THR A 155 -18.47 -7.45 -10.17
N ALA A 156 -17.39 -6.81 -10.63
CA ALA A 156 -16.34 -7.50 -11.38
C ALA A 156 -15.71 -8.62 -10.55
N PHE A 157 -15.39 -8.37 -9.27
CA PHE A 157 -14.85 -9.40 -8.39
C PHE A 157 -15.85 -10.54 -8.18
N ALA A 158 -17.12 -10.22 -7.92
CA ALA A 158 -18.15 -11.23 -7.68
C ALA A 158 -18.45 -12.09 -8.92
N VAL A 159 -18.47 -11.50 -10.12
CA VAL A 159 -18.84 -12.18 -11.36
C VAL A 159 -17.63 -12.83 -12.04
N LEU A 160 -16.55 -12.09 -12.23
CA LEU A 160 -15.43 -12.51 -13.07
C LEU A 160 -14.39 -13.37 -12.33
N THR A 161 -14.25 -13.20 -10.98
CA THR A 161 -13.24 -13.95 -10.24
C THR A 161 -13.72 -15.38 -9.98
N ARG A 162 -12.83 -16.36 -10.19
CA ARG A 162 -13.06 -17.77 -9.82
C ARG A 162 -12.19 -18.10 -8.61
N ASP A 163 -12.76 -18.85 -7.65
CA ASP A 163 -11.96 -19.37 -6.53
C ASP A 163 -11.29 -20.69 -6.95
N PRO A 164 -9.96 -20.77 -6.99
CA PRO A 164 -9.25 -22.01 -7.35
C PRO A 164 -9.54 -23.18 -6.40
N ARG A 165 -10.01 -22.91 -5.18
CA ARG A 165 -10.38 -23.94 -4.19
C ARG A 165 -11.84 -24.38 -4.26
N ARG A 166 -12.65 -23.83 -5.13
CA ARG A 166 -14.07 -24.17 -5.21
C ARG A 166 -14.25 -25.67 -5.52
N GLY A 167 -14.98 -26.36 -4.63
CA GLY A 167 -15.23 -27.80 -4.75
C GLY A 167 -14.15 -28.71 -4.16
N ARG A 168 -13.07 -28.19 -3.58
CA ARG A 168 -12.16 -28.97 -2.76
C ARG A 168 -12.76 -29.22 -1.38
N PRO A 169 -12.63 -30.44 -0.78
CA PRO A 169 -13.10 -30.69 0.58
C PRO A 169 -12.42 -29.74 1.56
N GLU A 170 -13.14 -29.39 2.63
CA GLU A 170 -12.58 -28.59 3.74
C GLU A 170 -11.28 -29.25 4.21
N VAL A 171 -10.18 -28.55 4.03
CA VAL A 171 -8.90 -28.96 4.57
C VAL A 171 -8.99 -28.82 6.09
N LYS A 172 -8.69 -29.92 6.85
CA LYS A 172 -8.48 -29.80 8.31
C LYS A 172 -7.69 -28.54 8.58
N ALA A 173 -8.18 -27.72 9.51
CA ALA A 173 -7.60 -26.41 9.79
C ALA A 173 -6.07 -26.47 9.77
N PRO A 174 -5.39 -25.81 8.80
CA PRO A 174 -3.94 -25.91 8.71
C PRO A 174 -3.35 -25.41 10.01
N GLU A 175 -2.41 -26.17 10.58
CA GLU A 175 -1.62 -25.69 11.72
C GLU A 175 -0.99 -24.35 11.34
N PHE A 176 -0.92 -23.41 12.29
CA PHE A 176 -0.28 -22.09 12.12
C PHE A 176 1.25 -22.21 11.97
N LYS A 177 1.71 -23.25 11.30
CA LYS A 177 3.14 -23.48 11.04
C LYS A 177 3.45 -23.06 9.60
N LEU A 178 3.96 -21.85 9.47
CA LEU A 178 4.57 -21.36 8.23
C LEU A 178 6.03 -21.83 8.17
N SER A 179 6.57 -21.94 6.96
CA SER A 179 7.93 -22.46 6.74
C SER A 179 8.99 -21.56 7.38
N SER A 180 10.16 -22.14 7.68
CA SER A 180 11.31 -21.33 8.17
C SER A 180 11.75 -20.29 7.16
N ASP A 181 11.63 -20.58 5.86
CA ASP A 181 11.97 -19.63 4.79
C ASP A 181 10.97 -18.48 4.71
N PHE A 182 9.71 -18.70 5.04
CA PHE A 182 8.75 -17.60 5.21
C PHE A 182 9.17 -16.65 6.36
N TRP A 183 9.55 -17.19 7.50
CA TRP A 183 10.01 -16.36 8.63
C TRP A 183 11.35 -15.67 8.36
N ARG A 184 12.23 -16.29 7.56
CA ARG A 184 13.45 -15.62 7.05
C ARG A 184 13.13 -14.42 6.15
N LEU A 185 12.04 -14.48 5.39
CA LEU A 185 11.54 -13.31 4.63
C LEU A 185 10.97 -12.24 5.55
N MET A 186 10.18 -12.63 6.58
CA MET A 186 9.52 -11.66 7.46
C MET A 186 10.49 -10.78 8.25
N LEU A 187 11.71 -11.26 8.52
CA LEU A 187 12.73 -10.47 9.24
C LEU A 187 13.17 -9.22 8.43
N PRO A 188 13.70 -9.32 7.20
CA PRO A 188 14.03 -8.14 6.41
C PRO A 188 12.80 -7.30 6.03
N VAL A 189 11.63 -7.90 5.81
CA VAL A 189 10.37 -7.17 5.58
C VAL A 189 10.03 -6.30 6.79
N GLY A 190 10.10 -6.83 8.01
CA GLY A 190 9.81 -6.08 9.22
C GLY A 190 10.82 -4.95 9.48
N ILE A 191 12.11 -5.20 9.25
CA ILE A 191 13.17 -4.18 9.39
C ILE A 191 12.98 -3.08 8.35
N PHE A 192 12.75 -3.44 7.10
CA PHE A 192 12.46 -2.48 6.03
C PHE A 192 11.20 -1.68 6.34
N GLY A 193 10.09 -2.34 6.69
CA GLY A 193 8.84 -1.71 7.06
C GLY A 193 8.99 -0.71 8.21
N ALA A 194 9.82 -1.01 9.21
CA ALA A 194 10.10 -0.07 10.31
C ALA A 194 10.84 1.19 9.84
N GLY A 195 11.55 1.15 8.70
CA GLY A 195 12.25 2.29 8.10
C GLY A 195 11.49 2.95 6.94
N ASN A 196 10.56 2.24 6.32
CA ASN A 196 9.81 2.70 5.14
C ASN A 196 8.62 3.59 5.55
N PHE A 197 8.89 4.84 5.79
CA PHE A 197 7.91 5.83 6.19
C PHE A 197 7.10 6.36 4.99
N ALA A 198 5.94 6.97 5.29
CA ALA A 198 5.01 7.46 4.29
C ALA A 198 5.64 8.46 3.29
N THR A 199 5.27 8.36 2.02
CA THR A 199 5.70 9.26 0.92
C THR A 199 5.45 10.75 1.22
N ALA A 200 4.56 11.06 2.16
CA ALA A 200 4.32 12.41 2.64
C ALA A 200 5.60 13.12 3.13
N PHE A 201 6.54 12.40 3.75
CA PHE A 201 7.82 12.97 4.20
C PHE A 201 8.71 13.37 3.03
N PHE A 202 8.72 12.61 1.94
CA PHE A 202 9.40 13.03 0.70
C PHE A 202 8.73 14.26 0.08
N THR A 203 7.40 14.31 0.10
CA THR A 203 6.64 15.49 -0.38
C THR A 203 6.99 16.74 0.41
N LEU A 204 7.07 16.63 1.75
CA LEU A 204 7.53 17.73 2.61
C LEU A 204 8.97 18.14 2.30
N ARG A 205 9.84 17.15 2.07
CA ARG A 205 11.25 17.42 1.74
C ARG A 205 11.40 18.14 0.40
N VAL A 206 10.60 17.78 -0.61
CA VAL A 206 10.57 18.45 -1.92
C VAL A 206 10.22 19.95 -1.75
N VAL A 207 9.22 20.27 -0.93
CA VAL A 207 8.92 21.70 -0.62
C VAL A 207 10.15 22.41 -0.07
N GLN A 208 10.83 21.81 0.92
CA GLN A 208 12.02 22.41 1.52
C GLN A 208 13.19 22.55 0.55
N MET A 209 13.38 21.59 -0.36
CA MET A 209 14.44 21.62 -1.38
C MET A 209 14.26 22.77 -2.37
N LEU A 210 13.00 23.14 -2.66
CA LEU A 210 12.67 24.14 -3.68
C LEU A 210 12.39 25.53 -3.10
N GLN A 211 12.14 25.65 -1.81
CA GLN A 211 11.90 26.95 -1.16
C GLN A 211 13.01 27.99 -1.39
N PRO A 212 14.32 27.64 -1.50
CA PRO A 212 15.34 28.63 -1.83
C PRO A 212 15.19 29.26 -3.24
N GLU A 213 14.54 28.53 -4.18
CA GLU A 213 14.39 28.95 -5.58
C GLU A 213 12.96 29.44 -5.90
N LEU A 214 11.98 28.99 -5.13
CA LEU A 214 10.55 29.21 -5.38
C LEU A 214 9.84 29.87 -4.21
N SER A 215 8.78 30.63 -4.51
CA SER A 215 7.82 31.03 -3.49
C SER A 215 7.14 29.82 -2.86
N GLN A 216 6.69 29.93 -1.61
CA GLN A 216 6.04 28.83 -0.90
C GLN A 216 4.87 28.21 -1.68
N PRO A 217 3.93 28.97 -2.29
CA PRO A 217 2.87 28.36 -3.11
C PRO A 217 3.40 27.60 -4.33
N ALA A 218 4.45 28.09 -4.98
CA ALA A 218 5.06 27.41 -6.11
C ALA A 218 5.79 26.13 -5.71
N ALA A 219 6.48 26.11 -4.57
CA ALA A 219 7.12 24.92 -4.02
C ALA A 219 6.09 23.84 -3.63
N VAL A 220 4.95 24.24 -3.07
CA VAL A 220 3.83 23.33 -2.78
C VAL A 220 3.24 22.76 -4.08
N ALA A 221 3.04 23.57 -5.11
CA ALA A 221 2.57 23.09 -6.42
C ALA A 221 3.56 22.09 -7.05
N ALA A 222 4.87 22.34 -6.96
CA ALA A 222 5.91 21.42 -7.40
C ALA A 222 5.88 20.08 -6.63
N ALA A 223 5.61 20.11 -5.33
CA ALA A 223 5.44 18.90 -4.52
C ALA A 223 4.20 18.06 -4.92
N VAL A 224 3.13 18.69 -5.38
CA VAL A 224 1.99 17.99 -6.01
C VAL A 224 2.43 17.37 -7.33
N GLY A 225 3.22 18.09 -8.13
CA GLY A 225 3.84 17.53 -9.36
C GLY A 225 4.71 16.31 -9.08
N PHE A 226 5.53 16.35 -8.03
CA PHE A 226 6.30 15.20 -7.55
C PHE A 226 5.38 14.01 -7.22
N TYR A 227 4.28 14.25 -6.48
CA TYR A 227 3.32 13.20 -6.13
C TYR A 227 2.71 12.54 -7.37
N LEU A 228 2.37 13.30 -8.40
CA LEU A 228 1.86 12.76 -9.65
C LEU A 228 2.94 11.99 -10.42
N ALA A 229 4.15 12.54 -10.48
CA ALA A 229 5.26 11.94 -11.20
C ALA A 229 5.66 10.57 -10.61
N HIS A 230 5.81 10.46 -9.29
CA HIS A 230 6.18 9.17 -8.68
C HIS A 230 5.09 8.10 -8.86
N ASN A 231 3.81 8.44 -8.81
CA ASN A 231 2.72 7.50 -9.12
C ASN A 231 2.73 7.06 -10.60
N ALA A 232 3.05 7.97 -11.52
CA ALA A 232 3.22 7.63 -12.94
C ALA A 232 4.38 6.66 -13.15
N VAL A 233 5.54 6.92 -12.52
CA VAL A 233 6.69 6.00 -12.54
C VAL A 233 6.29 4.64 -11.97
N GLY A 234 5.59 4.61 -10.84
CA GLY A 234 5.10 3.39 -10.21
C GLY A 234 4.24 2.55 -11.14
N THR A 235 3.30 3.18 -11.83
CA THR A 235 2.44 2.50 -12.80
C THR A 235 3.25 1.85 -13.93
N LEU A 236 4.27 2.54 -14.43
CA LEU A 236 5.11 2.06 -15.52
C LEU A 236 6.07 0.94 -15.10
N VAL A 237 6.57 0.98 -13.86
CA VAL A 237 7.62 0.07 -13.37
C VAL A 237 7.04 -1.23 -12.80
N SER A 238 5.83 -1.22 -12.25
CA SER A 238 5.22 -2.35 -11.52
C SER A 238 5.24 -3.66 -12.31
N PHE A 239 4.72 -3.67 -13.53
CA PHE A 239 4.65 -4.88 -14.35
C PHE A 239 6.02 -5.36 -14.84
N PRO A 240 6.91 -4.51 -15.41
CA PRO A 240 8.28 -4.88 -15.75
C PRO A 240 9.06 -5.46 -14.57
N ALA A 241 8.94 -4.88 -13.38
CA ALA A 241 9.63 -5.37 -12.19
C ALA A 241 9.21 -6.79 -11.79
N GLY A 242 7.91 -7.09 -11.84
CA GLY A 242 7.40 -8.45 -11.60
C GLY A 242 7.94 -9.47 -12.62
N PHE A 243 8.00 -9.08 -13.89
CA PHE A 243 8.57 -9.91 -14.95
C PHE A 243 10.07 -10.17 -14.77
N VAL A 244 10.84 -9.15 -14.38
CA VAL A 244 12.25 -9.29 -14.06
C VAL A 244 12.45 -10.19 -12.85
N ALA A 245 11.63 -10.03 -11.79
CA ALA A 245 11.70 -10.84 -10.59
C ALA A 245 11.47 -12.34 -10.87
N ASP A 246 10.60 -12.67 -11.82
CA ASP A 246 10.38 -14.07 -12.21
C ASP A 246 11.57 -14.68 -12.97
N ARG A 247 12.40 -13.87 -13.65
CA ARG A 247 13.56 -14.32 -14.44
C ARG A 247 14.87 -14.32 -13.66
N VAL A 248 15.14 -13.26 -12.92
CA VAL A 248 16.42 -13.03 -12.23
C VAL A 248 16.39 -13.59 -10.81
N GLY A 249 15.18 -13.74 -10.25
CA GLY A 249 14.96 -14.16 -8.88
C GLY A 249 14.32 -13.04 -8.03
N LYS A 250 13.38 -13.44 -7.19
CA LYS A 250 12.55 -12.49 -6.41
C LYS A 250 13.33 -11.80 -5.29
N ALA A 251 14.16 -12.54 -4.55
CA ALA A 251 14.91 -11.97 -3.43
C ALA A 251 15.97 -10.92 -3.87
N PRO A 252 16.76 -11.11 -4.95
CA PRO A 252 17.62 -10.05 -5.48
C PRO A 252 16.86 -8.78 -5.88
N VAL A 253 15.72 -8.93 -6.58
CA VAL A 253 14.92 -7.77 -7.04
C VAL A 253 14.29 -7.03 -5.86
N LEU A 254 13.82 -7.75 -4.83
CA LEU A 254 13.31 -7.14 -3.60
C LEU A 254 14.41 -6.34 -2.88
N GLY A 255 15.62 -6.89 -2.79
CA GLY A 255 16.76 -6.17 -2.20
C GLY A 255 17.12 -4.89 -2.98
N ILE A 256 17.03 -4.92 -4.32
CA ILE A 256 17.20 -3.71 -5.14
C ILE A 256 16.11 -2.68 -4.81
N ALA A 257 14.85 -3.11 -4.65
CA ALA A 257 13.76 -2.20 -4.29
C ALA A 257 14.01 -1.53 -2.92
N TYR A 258 14.48 -2.28 -1.94
CA TYR A 258 14.88 -1.72 -0.65
C TYR A 258 16.03 -0.70 -0.79
N LEU A 259 17.03 -0.98 -1.65
CA LEU A 259 18.09 -0.02 -1.94
C LEU A 259 17.58 1.24 -2.63
N LEU A 260 16.58 1.17 -3.51
CA LEU A 260 15.96 2.34 -4.13
C LEU A 260 15.39 3.30 -3.08
N PHE A 261 14.71 2.76 -2.05
CA PHE A 261 14.24 3.56 -0.92
C PHE A 261 15.40 4.19 -0.13
N GLY A 262 16.44 3.40 0.17
CA GLY A 262 17.64 3.91 0.85
C GLY A 262 18.32 5.04 0.07
N LEU A 263 18.45 4.89 -1.26
CA LEU A 263 18.97 5.93 -2.15
C LEU A 263 18.06 7.17 -2.17
N ALA A 264 16.73 6.97 -2.21
CA ALA A 264 15.78 8.08 -2.12
C ALA A 264 15.97 8.86 -0.81
N CYS A 265 16.15 8.15 0.31
CA CYS A 265 16.46 8.78 1.59
C CYS A 265 17.79 9.56 1.55
N LEU A 266 18.85 9.03 0.94
CA LEU A 266 20.12 9.74 0.79
C LEU A 266 19.99 10.98 -0.11
N VAL A 267 19.23 10.88 -1.22
CA VAL A 267 18.86 12.06 -2.03
C VAL A 267 18.07 13.05 -1.17
N GLY A 268 17.19 12.57 -0.30
CA GLY A 268 16.47 13.41 0.67
C GLY A 268 17.38 14.14 1.65
N VAL A 269 18.51 13.54 2.07
CA VAL A 269 19.51 14.19 2.96
C VAL A 269 20.33 15.23 2.21
N PHE A 270 20.94 14.86 1.09
CA PHE A 270 22.00 15.62 0.43
C PHE A 270 21.53 16.38 -0.81
N GLY A 271 20.36 16.04 -1.36
CA GLY A 271 19.89 16.60 -2.61
C GLY A 271 19.32 18.01 -2.48
N HIS A 272 19.45 18.79 -3.56
CA HIS A 272 18.94 20.16 -3.69
C HIS A 272 18.40 20.41 -5.10
N GLY A 273 17.43 21.31 -5.22
CA GLY A 273 16.89 21.75 -6.51
C GLY A 273 16.14 20.66 -7.30
N TRP A 274 15.84 20.98 -8.54
CA TRP A 274 14.98 20.16 -9.41
C TRP A 274 15.55 18.79 -9.79
N VAL A 275 16.88 18.67 -9.88
CA VAL A 275 17.53 17.37 -10.18
C VAL A 275 17.25 16.36 -9.08
N ALA A 276 17.37 16.80 -7.82
CA ALA A 276 17.07 15.95 -6.67
C ALA A 276 15.58 15.57 -6.62
N VAL A 277 14.67 16.51 -6.93
CA VAL A 277 13.23 16.23 -7.01
C VAL A 277 12.91 15.20 -8.08
N GLY A 278 13.52 15.31 -9.28
CA GLY A 278 13.38 14.32 -10.34
C GLY A 278 13.92 12.94 -9.93
N ALA A 279 15.08 12.89 -9.28
CA ALA A 279 15.64 11.64 -8.75
C ALA A 279 14.74 11.01 -7.69
N LEU A 280 14.18 11.80 -6.75
CA LEU A 280 13.20 11.33 -5.78
C LEU A 280 11.96 10.75 -6.45
N ALA A 281 11.42 11.41 -7.47
CA ALA A 281 10.23 10.94 -8.18
C ALA A 281 10.47 9.57 -8.83
N LEU A 282 11.65 9.35 -9.40
CA LEU A 282 12.04 8.07 -10.00
C LEU A 282 12.26 7.00 -8.94
N LEU A 283 13.02 7.29 -7.88
CA LEU A 283 13.41 6.32 -6.86
C LEU A 283 12.19 5.89 -6.00
N VAL A 284 11.44 6.85 -5.45
CA VAL A 284 10.23 6.59 -4.65
C VAL A 284 9.14 5.97 -5.51
N GLY A 285 8.99 6.45 -6.77
CA GLY A 285 8.01 5.91 -7.69
C GLY A 285 8.27 4.46 -8.08
N ALA A 286 9.54 4.08 -8.23
CA ALA A 286 9.90 2.71 -8.57
C ALA A 286 9.86 1.77 -7.36
N GLU A 287 10.21 2.24 -6.17
CA GLU A 287 10.39 1.41 -4.98
C GLU A 287 9.08 0.74 -4.52
N ALA A 288 8.07 1.53 -4.13
CA ALA A 288 6.87 1.04 -3.46
C ALA A 288 6.12 -0.06 -4.26
N PRO A 289 5.85 0.10 -5.57
CA PRO A 289 5.18 -0.94 -6.34
C PRO A 289 6.06 -2.17 -6.58
N VAL A 290 7.39 -2.02 -6.65
CA VAL A 290 8.30 -3.17 -6.77
C VAL A 290 8.30 -3.95 -5.46
N VAL A 291 8.40 -3.30 -4.31
CA VAL A 291 8.29 -3.94 -2.99
C VAL A 291 6.98 -4.71 -2.90
N SER A 292 5.84 -4.06 -3.13
CA SER A 292 4.51 -4.66 -3.00
C SER A 292 4.35 -5.90 -3.91
N SER A 293 4.73 -5.79 -5.19
CA SER A 293 4.59 -6.89 -6.14
C SER A 293 5.53 -8.05 -5.85
N VAL A 294 6.80 -7.76 -5.50
CA VAL A 294 7.81 -8.80 -5.30
C VAL A 294 7.65 -9.48 -3.94
N GLU A 295 7.32 -8.76 -2.87
CA GLU A 295 6.96 -9.36 -1.57
C GLU A 295 5.76 -10.30 -1.71
N GLY A 296 4.73 -9.89 -2.43
CA GLY A 296 3.57 -10.73 -2.71
C GLY A 296 3.95 -11.98 -3.50
N SER A 297 4.71 -11.82 -4.57
CA SER A 297 5.19 -12.91 -5.41
C SER A 297 6.11 -13.88 -4.66
N LEU A 298 7.04 -13.36 -3.84
CA LEU A 298 7.95 -14.17 -3.05
C LEU A 298 7.19 -14.94 -1.96
N THR A 299 6.29 -14.28 -1.24
CA THR A 299 5.42 -14.93 -0.25
C THR A 299 4.62 -16.06 -0.86
N GLY A 300 4.00 -15.84 -2.02
CA GLY A 300 3.25 -16.90 -2.74
C GLY A 300 4.14 -18.07 -3.19
N SER A 301 5.44 -17.84 -3.42
CA SER A 301 6.38 -18.92 -3.80
C SER A 301 6.91 -19.74 -2.62
N LEU A 302 6.89 -19.18 -1.40
CA LEU A 302 7.41 -19.82 -0.18
C LEU A 302 6.37 -20.67 0.56
N VAL A 303 5.09 -20.52 0.22
CA VAL A 303 3.99 -21.12 0.98
C VAL A 303 3.10 -21.94 0.06
N GLU A 304 2.62 -23.06 0.56
CA GLU A 304 1.67 -23.92 -0.13
C GLU A 304 0.25 -23.34 -0.08
N GLU A 305 -0.56 -23.65 -1.08
CA GLU A 305 -1.91 -23.12 -1.27
C GLU A 305 -2.80 -23.16 -0.01
N PRO A 306 -2.81 -24.22 0.82
CA PRO A 306 -3.67 -24.26 2.01
C PRO A 306 -3.38 -23.16 3.04
N LYS A 307 -2.19 -22.55 3.00
CA LYS A 307 -1.73 -21.57 4.00
C LYS A 307 -1.50 -20.16 3.42
N LEU A 308 -1.84 -19.94 2.15
CA LEU A 308 -1.60 -18.65 1.48
C LEU A 308 -2.32 -17.49 2.16
N GLY A 309 -3.58 -17.68 2.58
CA GLY A 309 -4.33 -16.65 3.29
C GLY A 309 -3.64 -16.21 4.58
N THR A 310 -3.20 -17.19 5.39
CA THR A 310 -2.44 -16.92 6.63
C THR A 310 -1.13 -16.19 6.34
N ALA A 311 -0.37 -16.64 5.34
CA ALA A 311 0.91 -16.01 4.96
C ALA A 311 0.72 -14.56 4.50
N PHE A 312 -0.25 -14.28 3.64
CA PHE A 312 -0.57 -12.92 3.22
C PHE A 312 -1.17 -12.07 4.35
N GLY A 313 -1.91 -12.69 5.27
CA GLY A 313 -2.38 -12.05 6.49
C GLY A 313 -1.22 -11.55 7.35
N VAL A 314 -0.23 -12.42 7.60
CA VAL A 314 0.98 -12.08 8.36
C VAL A 314 1.81 -11.02 7.63
N LEU A 315 2.10 -11.20 6.34
CA LEU A 315 2.84 -10.21 5.53
C LEU A 315 2.19 -8.82 5.62
N ASN A 316 0.89 -8.74 5.33
CA ASN A 316 0.17 -7.47 5.38
C ASN A 316 0.05 -6.90 6.81
N GLY A 317 0.06 -7.75 7.82
CA GLY A 317 0.10 -7.34 9.24
C GLY A 317 1.46 -6.74 9.60
N VAL A 318 2.55 -7.38 9.20
CA VAL A 318 3.92 -6.88 9.40
C VAL A 318 4.12 -5.54 8.68
N ASN A 319 3.72 -5.44 7.40
CA ASN A 319 3.79 -4.20 6.64
C ASN A 319 2.96 -3.09 7.30
N GLY A 320 1.69 -3.37 7.69
CA GLY A 320 0.86 -2.37 8.34
C GLY A 320 1.37 -1.91 9.71
N ALA A 321 1.98 -2.80 10.49
CA ALA A 321 2.66 -2.44 11.73
C ALA A 321 3.93 -1.61 11.47
N GLY A 322 4.68 -1.98 10.42
CA GLY A 322 5.84 -1.25 9.94
C GLY A 322 5.47 0.18 9.50
N ASP A 323 4.46 0.34 8.67
CA ASP A 323 3.97 1.64 8.17
C ASP A 323 3.60 2.59 9.32
N LEU A 324 2.92 2.06 10.35
CA LEU A 324 2.58 2.83 11.54
C LEU A 324 3.84 3.23 12.33
N ALA A 325 4.69 2.25 12.64
CA ALA A 325 5.88 2.49 13.46
C ALA A 325 6.87 3.43 12.75
N SER A 326 7.13 3.21 11.45
CA SER A 326 8.05 4.03 10.66
C SER A 326 7.57 5.47 10.53
N SER A 327 6.27 5.69 10.29
CA SER A 327 5.72 7.04 10.14
C SER A 327 5.74 7.82 11.46
N VAL A 328 5.46 7.17 12.60
CA VAL A 328 5.58 7.79 13.93
C VAL A 328 7.04 8.13 14.24
N LEU A 329 7.95 7.18 14.05
CA LEU A 329 9.38 7.38 14.31
C LEU A 329 9.98 8.44 13.37
N ALA A 330 9.65 8.40 12.08
CA ALA A 330 10.08 9.42 11.14
C ALA A 330 9.55 10.82 11.54
N GLY A 331 8.31 10.91 11.97
CA GLY A 331 7.74 12.17 12.48
C GLY A 331 8.49 12.72 13.69
N LEU A 332 8.80 11.88 14.66
CA LEU A 332 9.59 12.27 15.84
C LEU A 332 11.02 12.70 15.46
N LEU A 333 11.69 11.92 14.60
CA LEU A 333 13.04 12.23 14.12
C LEU A 333 13.07 13.51 13.25
N TRP A 334 11.99 13.75 12.49
CA TRP A 334 11.85 14.96 11.69
C TRP A 334 11.81 16.25 12.52
N MET A 335 11.30 16.16 13.76
CA MET A 335 11.34 17.30 14.70
C MET A 335 12.78 17.71 15.06
N ALA A 336 13.72 16.76 15.07
CA ALA A 336 15.14 17.06 15.24
C ALA A 336 15.75 17.59 13.94
N SER A 337 15.60 16.85 12.83
CA SER A 337 15.93 17.33 11.49
C SER A 337 15.33 16.38 10.41
N PRO A 338 15.01 16.87 9.21
CA PRO A 338 14.66 16.03 8.07
C PRO A 338 15.74 15.00 7.72
N ALA A 339 17.03 15.38 7.86
CA ALA A 339 18.17 14.51 7.59
C ALA A 339 18.23 13.32 8.56
N THR A 340 17.87 13.50 9.83
CA THR A 340 17.82 12.40 10.81
C THR A 340 16.76 11.36 10.45
N ALA A 341 15.55 11.82 10.07
CA ALA A 341 14.48 10.93 9.65
C ALA A 341 14.84 10.16 8.38
N MET A 342 15.39 10.84 7.38
CA MET A 342 15.85 10.23 6.12
C MET A 342 17.03 9.26 6.37
N GLY A 343 18.01 9.64 7.20
CA GLY A 343 19.16 8.79 7.57
C GLY A 343 18.70 7.50 8.27
N TYR A 344 17.70 7.57 9.13
CA TYR A 344 17.07 6.40 9.76
C TYR A 344 16.48 5.45 8.72
N GLY A 345 15.69 5.96 7.77
CA GLY A 345 15.12 5.14 6.67
C GLY A 345 16.20 4.50 5.80
N ALA A 346 17.25 5.25 5.43
CA ALA A 346 18.37 4.74 4.67
C ALA A 346 19.10 3.60 5.41
N LEU A 347 19.35 3.76 6.70
CA LEU A 347 20.04 2.74 7.52
C LEU A 347 19.26 1.43 7.55
N LEU A 348 17.96 1.49 7.89
CA LEU A 348 17.14 0.28 7.98
C LEU A 348 16.96 -0.41 6.63
N SER A 349 16.84 0.36 5.56
CA SER A 349 16.81 -0.15 4.19
C SER A 349 18.09 -0.93 3.83
N LEU A 350 19.28 -0.40 4.15
CA LEU A 350 20.56 -1.08 3.93
C LEU A 350 20.66 -2.35 4.77
N VAL A 351 20.27 -2.31 6.04
CA VAL A 351 20.27 -3.48 6.93
C VAL A 351 19.33 -4.56 6.41
N ALA A 352 18.10 -4.20 6.00
CA ALA A 352 17.14 -5.15 5.45
C ALA A 352 17.66 -5.80 4.16
N THR A 353 18.26 -5.02 3.27
CA THR A 353 18.91 -5.52 2.04
C THR A 353 20.04 -6.49 2.35
N ALA A 354 20.93 -6.13 3.26
CA ALA A 354 22.06 -6.96 3.64
C ALA A 354 21.60 -8.31 4.22
N ILE A 355 20.58 -8.32 5.09
CA ILE A 355 20.01 -9.55 5.64
C ILE A 355 19.38 -10.40 4.55
N LEU A 356 18.58 -9.79 3.67
CA LEU A 356 17.88 -10.50 2.59
C LEU A 356 18.88 -11.18 1.63
N TRP A 357 19.95 -10.50 1.26
CA TRP A 357 20.96 -11.05 0.35
C TRP A 357 21.91 -12.04 1.01
N ALA A 358 22.22 -11.85 2.30
CA ALA A 358 23.06 -12.80 3.04
C ALA A 358 22.34 -14.14 3.31
N ARG A 359 20.99 -14.10 3.43
CA ARG A 359 20.19 -15.29 3.77
C ARG A 359 18.89 -15.31 2.94
N PRO A 360 18.99 -15.44 1.60
CA PRO A 360 17.81 -15.43 0.75
C PRO A 360 16.89 -16.60 1.10
N PRO A 361 15.56 -16.34 1.21
CA PRO A 361 14.59 -17.41 1.41
C PRO A 361 14.54 -18.29 0.15
N LYS A 362 14.45 -19.60 0.35
CA LYS A 362 14.42 -20.58 -0.74
C LYS A 362 12.96 -20.98 -1.03
N PRO A 363 12.47 -20.81 -2.27
CA PRO A 363 11.15 -21.29 -2.65
C PRO A 363 11.01 -22.79 -2.36
N SER A 364 9.85 -23.20 -1.86
CA SER A 364 9.50 -24.64 -1.77
C SER A 364 9.36 -25.19 -3.20
N ASN A 365 10.12 -26.24 -3.48
CA ASN A 365 10.03 -26.98 -4.75
C ASN A 365 8.62 -27.51 -5.01
#